data_cf191e4520e1cd1e894f43cb67aab498
#
_entry.id   cf191e4520e1cd1e894f43cb67aab498
#
_cell.length_a   1.000
_cell.length_b   1.000
_cell.length_c   1.000
_cell.angle_alpha   90.00
_cell.angle_beta   90.00
_cell.angle_gamma   90.00
#
_symmetry.space_group_name_H-M   'P 1'
#
loop_
_entity.id
_entity.type
_entity.pdbx_description
1 polymer ?
#
loop_
_entity_poly.entity_id
_entity_poly.type
_entity_poly.pdbx_seq_one_letter_code
_entity_poly.pdbx_strand_id
1 'polypeptide(L)'
;MMRAILPAALALLTSGCMNITVVESGSGNSTESTRTSLGELESPLPDYQLNSAWYTDAQARASKARNGGFAKNIVLFLGDGMGISTVTAARILAGQQEGNPGEEHRLSFEEFPVTGLVKTYNVDSQTPDSAGTMSAIMTGVKTRIGVFGVDERIRQEDCESGQGAELLSLLDIAELAGKSTGVVSTARLTHATPGATYAKTVNRDWEDGSDMPDEAMAQGCTDIAAQFLATQPRLKTEFGAGASHGVDGAFGGGRRHVLPTSVEGGRRTDERNLIAEWQASHPKGSYVSDKTGLGAASQMPVLGLFSGSHMAYASERSVPGAQQPTLTAMTLKALKLLQDNDEGFLLVVEAGRIDHAHHAGNAANALKDTIELSEAVAAVIKNSSNRDTLVMVTADHSHVFTMAGYPRRGNPILGKVVPVWSDEPSLDENGLPYTTLGYMNGRGFRDHGDQLNADSTY
;
A
#
# COMPACT_ATOMS: atom_id res chain seq x y z
N MET A 1 12.62 -25.72 -20.97
CA MET A 1 12.29 -24.57 -21.82
C MET A 1 11.65 -23.40 -21.05
N MET A 2 11.65 -23.42 -19.71
CA MET A 2 11.01 -22.40 -18.85
C MET A 2 11.94 -21.25 -18.38
N ARG A 3 13.21 -21.21 -18.76
CA ARG A 3 14.16 -20.18 -18.28
C ARG A 3 14.11 -18.83 -19.02
N ALA A 4 13.33 -18.70 -20.09
CA ALA A 4 13.33 -17.50 -20.93
C ALA A 4 12.17 -16.52 -20.67
N ILE A 5 11.23 -16.83 -19.77
CA ILE A 5 10.04 -16.02 -19.53
C ILE A 5 10.30 -14.87 -18.52
N LEU A 6 11.34 -14.99 -17.71
CA LEU A 6 11.56 -14.18 -16.52
C LEU A 6 11.91 -12.68 -16.72
N PRO A 7 12.73 -12.27 -17.70
CA PRO A 7 13.08 -10.86 -17.84
C PRO A 7 11.94 -9.99 -18.40
N ALA A 8 10.99 -10.61 -19.09
CA ALA A 8 9.95 -9.85 -19.82
C ALA A 8 8.76 -9.40 -18.98
N ALA A 9 8.39 -10.15 -17.94
CA ALA A 9 7.22 -9.79 -17.12
C ALA A 9 7.44 -8.51 -16.31
N LEU A 10 8.68 -8.23 -15.90
CA LEU A 10 8.99 -6.98 -15.17
C LEU A 10 9.21 -5.79 -16.11
N ALA A 11 9.63 -6.04 -17.35
CA ALA A 11 9.74 -5.01 -18.38
C ALA A 11 8.37 -4.46 -18.82
N LEU A 12 7.29 -5.21 -18.61
CA LEU A 12 5.92 -4.81 -18.99
C LEU A 12 5.34 -3.69 -18.12
N LEU A 13 5.85 -3.47 -16.91
CA LEU A 13 5.47 -2.31 -16.08
C LEU A 13 6.11 -1.01 -16.57
N THR A 14 7.16 -1.08 -17.39
CA THR A 14 7.91 0.09 -17.86
C THR A 14 7.99 0.21 -19.38
N SER A 15 7.58 -0.80 -20.17
CA SER A 15 7.80 -0.74 -21.63
C SER A 15 6.78 -1.53 -22.44
N GLY A 16 5.83 -0.84 -23.01
CA GLY A 16 5.35 -1.23 -24.33
C GLY A 16 6.51 -1.02 -25.31
N CYS A 17 6.96 -2.09 -25.98
CA CYS A 17 7.97 -2.10 -27.06
C CYS A 17 9.06 -1.02 -26.95
N MET A 18 10.10 -1.24 -26.15
CA MET A 18 11.31 -0.44 -26.19
C MET A 18 12.47 -1.21 -26.85
N ASN A 19 12.99 -0.68 -27.95
CA ASN A 19 14.36 -0.94 -28.36
C ASN A 19 15.29 -0.23 -27.37
N ILE A 20 15.87 -0.97 -26.43
CA ILE A 20 16.82 -0.41 -25.47
C ILE A 20 18.21 -0.50 -26.07
N THR A 21 18.81 0.64 -26.35
CA THR A 21 20.24 0.74 -26.64
C THR A 21 20.95 1.01 -25.32
N VAL A 22 21.68 0.00 -24.81
CA VAL A 22 22.60 0.20 -23.69
C VAL A 22 23.86 0.86 -24.24
N VAL A 23 24.14 2.10 -23.85
CA VAL A 23 25.42 2.74 -24.09
C VAL A 23 26.28 2.48 -22.88
N GLU A 24 27.19 1.52 -22.98
CA GLU A 24 28.29 1.37 -22.02
C GLU A 24 29.34 2.45 -22.32
N SER A 25 29.58 3.33 -21.37
CA SER A 25 30.77 4.18 -21.36
C SER A 25 31.90 3.43 -20.66
N GLY A 26 32.71 2.73 -21.45
CA GLY A 26 33.93 2.04 -20.96
C GLY A 26 34.80 1.68 -22.13
N SER A 27 35.98 2.25 -22.19
CA SER A 27 37.02 2.00 -23.21
C SER A 27 37.52 0.55 -23.15
N GLY A 28 37.45 -0.13 -24.28
CA GLY A 28 38.32 -1.29 -24.54
C GLY A 28 37.65 -2.58 -24.98
N ASN A 29 37.86 -2.88 -26.26
CA ASN A 29 37.67 -4.15 -26.97
C ASN A 29 36.24 -4.64 -27.22
N SER A 30 35.89 -4.54 -28.48
CA SER A 30 34.71 -5.11 -29.12
C SER A 30 34.67 -6.64 -29.02
N THR A 31 33.82 -7.14 -28.19
CA THR A 31 33.15 -8.43 -28.40
C THR A 31 31.71 -8.12 -28.78
N GLU A 32 31.29 -8.53 -29.97
CA GLU A 32 29.89 -8.46 -30.40
C GLU A 32 29.01 -9.14 -29.33
N SER A 33 28.32 -8.33 -28.55
CA SER A 33 27.23 -8.81 -27.70
C SER A 33 26.09 -9.20 -28.65
N THR A 34 25.84 -10.49 -28.75
CA THR A 34 24.69 -11.04 -29.45
C THR A 34 23.44 -10.39 -28.88
N ARG A 35 22.82 -9.48 -29.64
CA ARG A 35 21.47 -8.97 -29.35
C ARG A 35 20.54 -10.17 -29.40
N THR A 36 20.21 -10.71 -28.24
CA THR A 36 19.06 -11.59 -28.14
C THR A 36 17.83 -10.69 -28.33
N SER A 37 17.25 -10.73 -29.53
CA SER A 37 15.90 -10.21 -29.71
C SER A 37 15.05 -10.92 -28.64
N LEU A 38 14.49 -10.16 -27.71
CA LEU A 38 13.40 -10.65 -26.88
C LEU A 38 12.30 -11.03 -27.88
N GLY A 39 12.20 -12.34 -28.18
CA GLY A 39 11.09 -12.86 -28.97
C GLY A 39 9.78 -12.34 -28.37
N GLU A 40 8.76 -12.25 -29.17
CA GLU A 40 7.41 -11.90 -28.73
C GLU A 40 7.01 -12.88 -27.62
N LEU A 41 7.31 -12.50 -26.37
CA LEU A 41 6.83 -13.21 -25.19
C LEU A 41 5.35 -12.80 -25.05
N GLU A 42 4.47 -13.75 -25.16
CA GLU A 42 3.06 -13.53 -24.85
C GLU A 42 2.96 -12.95 -23.43
N SER A 43 2.28 -11.83 -23.31
CA SER A 43 2.06 -11.18 -22.01
C SER A 43 1.21 -12.11 -21.13
N PRO A 44 1.54 -12.29 -19.84
CA PRO A 44 0.67 -13.02 -18.93
C PRO A 44 -0.64 -12.27 -18.61
N LEU A 45 -0.72 -10.99 -19.00
CA LEU A 45 -1.90 -10.17 -18.72
C LEU A 45 -3.08 -10.57 -19.63
N PRO A 46 -4.30 -10.67 -19.09
CA PRO A 46 -5.51 -10.90 -19.88
C PRO A 46 -5.71 -9.82 -20.95
N ASP A 47 -6.28 -10.18 -22.10
CA ASP A 47 -6.51 -9.27 -23.20
C ASP A 47 -7.33 -8.04 -22.82
N TYR A 48 -8.34 -8.19 -21.96
CA TYR A 48 -9.16 -7.08 -21.50
C TYR A 48 -8.37 -6.10 -20.62
N GLN A 49 -7.34 -6.57 -19.89
CA GLN A 49 -6.43 -5.71 -19.14
C GLN A 49 -5.44 -5.00 -20.07
N LEU A 50 -4.85 -5.71 -21.04
CA LEU A 50 -3.95 -5.14 -22.04
C LEU A 50 -4.64 -4.08 -22.90
N ASN A 51 -5.90 -4.29 -23.24
CA ASN A 51 -6.70 -3.40 -24.09
C ASN A 51 -7.47 -2.33 -23.30
N SER A 52 -7.36 -2.31 -21.98
CA SER A 52 -7.94 -1.27 -21.15
C SER A 52 -7.40 0.11 -21.56
N ALA A 53 -8.28 1.10 -21.71
CA ALA A 53 -7.89 2.48 -21.99
C ALA A 53 -6.96 3.05 -20.91
N TRP A 54 -7.13 2.65 -19.66
CA TRP A 54 -6.28 3.04 -18.54
C TRP A 54 -4.87 2.50 -18.67
N TYR A 55 -4.75 1.20 -18.97
CA TYR A 55 -3.47 0.52 -19.13
C TYR A 55 -2.70 1.05 -20.35
N THR A 56 -3.36 1.20 -21.50
CA THR A 56 -2.73 1.71 -22.73
C THR A 56 -2.29 3.17 -22.61
N ASP A 57 -3.06 4.03 -21.92
CA ASP A 57 -2.66 5.41 -21.65
C ASP A 57 -1.46 5.47 -20.69
N ALA A 58 -1.44 4.63 -19.65
CA ALA A 58 -0.30 4.51 -18.75
C ALA A 58 0.97 4.03 -19.46
N GLN A 59 0.88 3.02 -20.34
CA GLN A 59 1.99 2.56 -21.17
C GLN A 59 2.51 3.67 -22.10
N ALA A 60 1.61 4.42 -22.75
CA ALA A 60 1.99 5.51 -23.65
C ALA A 60 2.72 6.64 -22.91
N ARG A 61 2.38 6.87 -21.63
CA ARG A 61 3.11 7.83 -20.78
C ARG A 61 4.44 7.28 -20.30
N ALA A 62 4.49 6.03 -19.84
CA ALA A 62 5.71 5.38 -19.38
C ALA A 62 6.77 5.31 -20.50
N SER A 63 6.35 5.06 -21.74
CA SER A 63 7.26 5.04 -22.91
C SER A 63 7.95 6.38 -23.19
N LYS A 64 7.41 7.50 -22.70
CA LYS A 64 7.98 8.84 -22.79
C LYS A 64 8.92 9.17 -21.64
N ALA A 65 8.93 8.35 -20.57
CA ALA A 65 9.81 8.57 -19.43
C ALA A 65 11.28 8.37 -19.87
N ARG A 66 12.11 9.34 -19.50
CA ARG A 66 13.56 9.27 -19.73
C ARG A 66 14.19 8.50 -18.59
N ASN A 67 15.08 7.58 -18.90
CA ASN A 67 15.92 6.73 -18.07
C ASN A 67 15.39 5.32 -17.88
N GLY A 68 15.82 4.44 -18.78
CA GLY A 68 15.65 3.00 -18.65
C GLY A 68 16.76 2.40 -17.78
N GLY A 69 16.60 2.46 -16.47
CA GLY A 69 17.29 1.54 -15.57
C GLY A 69 16.42 0.32 -15.33
N PHE A 70 17.02 -0.85 -15.11
CA PHE A 70 16.29 -2.04 -14.68
C PHE A 70 16.44 -2.18 -13.18
N ALA A 71 15.31 -2.19 -12.46
CA ALA A 71 15.29 -2.57 -11.07
C ALA A 71 14.98 -4.07 -10.96
N LYS A 72 15.87 -4.79 -10.32
CA LYS A 72 15.66 -6.20 -9.95
C LYS A 72 14.65 -6.31 -8.80
N ASN A 73 14.72 -5.36 -7.88
CA ASN A 73 13.92 -5.28 -6.68
C ASN A 73 13.02 -4.04 -6.70
N ILE A 74 11.82 -4.17 -6.16
CA ILE A 74 10.87 -3.08 -6.06
C ILE A 74 10.38 -3.01 -4.61
N VAL A 75 10.44 -1.80 -4.02
CA VAL A 75 9.79 -1.48 -2.76
C VAL A 75 8.80 -0.35 -3.01
N LEU A 76 7.52 -0.63 -2.80
CA LEU A 76 6.44 0.33 -2.94
C LEU A 76 5.91 0.69 -1.55
N PHE A 77 6.06 1.94 -1.15
CA PHE A 77 5.48 2.49 0.07
C PHE A 77 4.20 3.25 -0.22
N LEU A 78 3.19 3.04 0.60
CA LEU A 78 1.91 3.73 0.56
C LEU A 78 1.59 4.34 1.92
N GLY A 79 1.31 5.64 1.91
CA GLY A 79 0.65 6.31 3.04
C GLY A 79 -0.85 6.44 2.70
N ASP A 80 -1.69 5.65 3.35
CA ASP A 80 -3.14 5.70 3.14
C ASP A 80 -3.68 7.06 3.58
N GLY A 81 -4.41 7.74 2.71
CA GLY A 81 -4.91 9.09 2.97
C GLY A 81 -3.84 10.17 3.14
N MET A 82 -2.58 9.89 2.82
CA MET A 82 -1.42 10.78 3.01
C MET A 82 -1.35 11.86 1.91
N GLY A 83 -2.25 12.82 1.93
CA GLY A 83 -2.24 13.95 1.01
C GLY A 83 -1.12 14.96 1.29
N ILE A 84 -1.00 15.98 0.43
CA ILE A 84 0.06 17.01 0.51
C ILE A 84 0.02 17.76 1.85
N SER A 85 -1.17 18.06 2.39
CA SER A 85 -1.32 18.70 3.70
C SER A 85 -0.79 17.81 4.83
N THR A 86 -1.02 16.50 4.76
CA THR A 86 -0.49 15.51 5.72
C THR A 86 1.03 15.47 5.68
N VAL A 87 1.64 15.35 4.51
CA VAL A 87 3.10 15.37 4.33
C VAL A 87 3.69 16.67 4.88
N THR A 88 3.08 17.82 4.55
CA THR A 88 3.56 19.13 5.02
C THR A 88 3.51 19.25 6.55
N ALA A 89 2.39 18.87 7.16
CA ALA A 89 2.24 18.94 8.61
C ALA A 89 3.15 17.94 9.34
N ALA A 90 3.32 16.72 8.80
CA ALA A 90 4.20 15.70 9.36
C ALA A 90 5.67 16.14 9.32
N ARG A 91 6.11 16.74 8.21
CA ARG A 91 7.44 17.35 8.09
C ARG A 91 7.68 18.39 9.18
N ILE A 92 6.75 19.33 9.38
CA ILE A 92 6.85 20.35 10.40
C ILE A 92 6.91 19.72 11.79
N LEU A 93 6.03 18.74 12.08
CA LEU A 93 6.05 18.04 13.36
C LEU A 93 7.39 17.33 13.62
N ALA A 94 7.93 16.63 12.63
CA ALA A 94 9.21 15.93 12.75
C ALA A 94 10.34 16.90 13.11
N GLY A 95 10.45 18.03 12.41
CA GLY A 95 11.45 19.04 12.72
C GLY A 95 11.24 19.68 14.09
N GLN A 96 10.01 19.88 14.53
CA GLN A 96 9.70 20.40 15.86
C GLN A 96 10.06 19.42 16.98
N GLN A 97 9.92 18.12 16.74
CA GLN A 97 10.38 17.09 17.67
C GLN A 97 11.90 17.06 17.83
N GLU A 98 12.64 17.52 16.83
CA GLU A 98 14.10 17.71 16.88
C GLU A 98 14.53 19.06 17.51
N GLY A 99 13.57 19.88 17.92
CA GLY A 99 13.84 21.20 18.53
C GLY A 99 14.04 22.33 17.51
N ASN A 100 13.71 22.11 16.23
CA ASN A 100 13.77 23.09 15.15
C ASN A 100 12.40 23.75 14.93
N PRO A 101 12.31 24.85 14.17
CA PRO A 101 11.02 25.41 13.73
C PRO A 101 10.14 24.41 12.94
N GLY A 102 10.73 23.56 12.11
CA GLY A 102 10.09 22.43 11.43
C GLY A 102 9.87 22.64 9.93
N GLU A 103 9.72 23.85 9.47
CA GLU A 103 9.37 24.15 8.07
C GLU A 103 10.42 23.68 7.06
N GLU A 104 11.70 23.70 7.42
CA GLU A 104 12.83 23.26 6.58
C GLU A 104 13.21 21.80 6.76
N HIS A 105 12.59 21.10 7.71
CA HIS A 105 12.82 19.66 7.89
C HIS A 105 12.40 18.92 6.61
N ARG A 106 12.96 17.75 6.36
CA ARG A 106 12.62 16.92 5.22
C ARG A 106 12.33 15.49 5.65
N LEU A 107 11.21 14.98 5.27
CA LEU A 107 10.94 13.55 5.36
C LEU A 107 11.79 12.80 4.33
N SER A 108 12.18 11.57 4.61
CA SER A 108 13.13 10.81 3.79
C SER A 108 12.74 10.71 2.31
N PHE A 109 11.46 10.62 2.02
CA PHE A 109 10.97 10.54 0.63
C PHE A 109 10.86 11.91 -0.06
N GLU A 110 10.94 13.02 0.67
CA GLU A 110 11.03 14.37 0.06
C GLU A 110 12.43 14.62 -0.56
N GLU A 111 13.41 13.78 -0.25
CA GLU A 111 14.75 13.79 -0.85
C GLU A 111 14.83 13.03 -2.19
N PHE A 112 13.74 12.41 -2.65
CA PHE A 112 13.75 11.64 -3.88
C PHE A 112 13.93 12.55 -5.11
N PRO A 113 14.73 12.11 -6.11
CA PRO A 113 15.07 12.93 -7.26
C PRO A 113 13.91 13.12 -8.25
N VAL A 114 12.86 12.31 -8.14
CA VAL A 114 11.69 12.32 -9.03
C VAL A 114 10.44 12.45 -8.22
N THR A 115 9.60 13.41 -8.57
CA THR A 115 8.29 13.66 -7.94
C THR A 115 7.23 13.85 -9.01
N GLY A 116 6.02 13.40 -8.73
CA GLY A 116 4.87 13.55 -9.62
C GLY A 116 3.56 13.69 -8.84
N LEU A 117 2.50 14.06 -9.55
CA LEU A 117 1.13 14.10 -9.04
C LEU A 117 0.32 12.97 -9.65
N VAL A 118 -0.53 12.35 -8.85
CA VAL A 118 -1.38 11.23 -9.24
C VAL A 118 -2.85 11.64 -9.21
N LYS A 119 -3.61 11.19 -10.22
CA LYS A 119 -5.08 11.33 -10.26
C LYS A 119 -5.71 10.11 -9.62
N THR A 120 -6.31 10.29 -8.46
CA THR A 120 -6.70 9.20 -7.56
C THR A 120 -8.17 8.77 -7.68
N TYR A 121 -9.03 9.47 -8.46
CA TYR A 121 -10.46 9.16 -8.60
C TYR A 121 -10.74 7.72 -9.04
N ASN A 122 -11.87 7.14 -8.60
CA ASN A 122 -12.39 5.88 -9.11
C ASN A 122 -13.26 6.14 -10.35
N VAL A 123 -13.58 5.11 -11.13
CA VAL A 123 -14.35 5.29 -12.39
C VAL A 123 -15.75 5.85 -12.16
N ASP A 124 -16.31 5.66 -10.98
CA ASP A 124 -17.65 6.07 -10.57
C ASP A 124 -17.67 7.09 -9.42
N SER A 125 -16.51 7.52 -8.91
CA SER A 125 -16.44 8.46 -7.78
C SER A 125 -15.32 9.47 -7.94
N GLN A 126 -15.65 10.77 -7.73
CA GLN A 126 -14.67 11.86 -7.71
C GLN A 126 -13.70 11.75 -6.53
N THR A 127 -14.22 11.36 -5.38
CA THR A 127 -13.44 11.05 -4.18
C THR A 127 -13.27 9.54 -4.13
N PRO A 128 -12.05 9.03 -4.20
CA PRO A 128 -11.81 7.60 -4.23
C PRO A 128 -11.87 6.97 -2.84
N ASP A 129 -11.86 5.65 -2.82
CA ASP A 129 -11.51 4.84 -1.66
C ASP A 129 -10.23 4.05 -1.90
N SER A 130 -9.63 3.52 -0.83
CA SER A 130 -8.38 2.77 -0.89
C SER A 130 -8.48 1.48 -1.71
N ALA A 131 -9.68 0.90 -1.86
CA ALA A 131 -9.89 -0.31 -2.66
C ALA A 131 -9.66 -0.04 -4.15
N GLY A 132 -10.37 0.94 -4.71
CA GLY A 132 -10.23 1.28 -6.13
C GLY A 132 -8.88 1.92 -6.46
N THR A 133 -8.31 2.73 -5.56
CA THR A 133 -6.98 3.32 -5.78
C THR A 133 -5.88 2.27 -5.78
N MET A 134 -5.89 1.37 -4.79
CA MET A 134 -4.89 0.30 -4.74
C MET A 134 -5.06 -0.70 -5.88
N SER A 135 -6.30 -0.98 -6.31
CA SER A 135 -6.53 -1.75 -7.52
C SER A 135 -5.82 -1.12 -8.72
N ALA A 136 -5.98 0.20 -8.93
CA ALA A 136 -5.31 0.91 -10.02
C ALA A 136 -3.76 0.89 -9.90
N ILE A 137 -3.22 1.02 -8.68
CA ILE A 137 -1.78 0.94 -8.42
C ILE A 137 -1.24 -0.45 -8.76
N MET A 138 -1.94 -1.50 -8.34
CA MET A 138 -1.46 -2.88 -8.49
C MET A 138 -1.71 -3.48 -9.87
N THR A 139 -2.72 -2.99 -10.62
CA THR A 139 -3.13 -3.61 -11.88
C THR A 139 -2.94 -2.71 -13.11
N GLY A 140 -2.72 -1.40 -12.90
CA GLY A 140 -2.71 -0.40 -13.96
C GLY A 140 -4.10 -0.04 -14.50
N VAL A 141 -5.17 -0.58 -13.93
CA VAL A 141 -6.56 -0.39 -14.36
C VAL A 141 -7.40 0.21 -13.24
N LYS A 142 -8.10 1.31 -13.51
CA LYS A 142 -9.06 1.89 -12.57
C LYS A 142 -10.32 1.04 -12.48
N THR A 143 -10.88 1.01 -11.28
CA THR A 143 -12.13 0.29 -11.00
C THR A 143 -13.11 1.15 -10.20
N ARG A 144 -14.23 0.57 -9.79
CA ARG A 144 -15.26 1.23 -9.00
C ARG A 144 -14.86 1.37 -7.54
N ILE A 145 -15.56 2.24 -6.82
CA ILE A 145 -15.42 2.38 -5.36
C ILE A 145 -15.81 1.06 -4.67
N GLY A 146 -15.12 0.71 -3.59
CA GLY A 146 -15.48 -0.43 -2.74
C GLY A 146 -15.09 -1.81 -3.30
N VAL A 147 -14.34 -1.87 -4.41
CA VAL A 147 -13.92 -3.15 -5.03
C VAL A 147 -12.44 -3.10 -5.40
N PHE A 148 -11.80 -4.26 -5.51
CA PHE A 148 -10.41 -4.31 -5.97
C PHE A 148 -10.05 -5.61 -6.71
N GLY A 149 -9.00 -5.51 -7.55
CA GLY A 149 -8.50 -6.62 -8.35
C GLY A 149 -9.46 -7.07 -9.46
N VAL A 150 -10.47 -6.28 -9.75
CA VAL A 150 -11.47 -6.48 -10.81
C VAL A 150 -11.62 -5.20 -11.62
N ASP A 151 -12.05 -5.30 -12.88
CA ASP A 151 -12.24 -4.14 -13.75
C ASP A 151 -13.60 -3.44 -13.54
N GLU A 152 -13.82 -2.34 -14.25
CA GLU A 152 -15.01 -1.47 -14.10
C GLU A 152 -16.34 -2.08 -14.56
N ARG A 153 -16.32 -3.24 -15.23
CA ARG A 153 -17.53 -3.93 -15.73
C ARG A 153 -18.38 -4.54 -14.63
N ILE A 154 -17.79 -4.73 -13.45
CA ILE A 154 -18.46 -5.34 -12.30
C ILE A 154 -19.57 -4.45 -11.73
N ARG A 155 -20.47 -5.07 -11.00
CA ARG A 155 -21.39 -4.44 -10.08
C ARG A 155 -20.98 -4.79 -8.65
N GLN A 156 -20.94 -3.79 -7.78
CA GLN A 156 -20.60 -4.00 -6.36
C GLN A 156 -21.56 -5.04 -5.74
N GLU A 157 -21.02 -5.95 -4.93
CA GLU A 157 -21.74 -7.04 -4.28
C GLU A 157 -22.34 -8.10 -5.20
N ASP A 158 -22.13 -7.99 -6.50
CA ASP A 158 -22.61 -8.96 -7.48
C ASP A 158 -21.48 -9.91 -7.88
N CYS A 159 -21.48 -11.08 -7.24
CA CYS A 159 -20.46 -12.11 -7.42
C CYS A 159 -20.39 -12.60 -8.87
N GLU A 160 -21.54 -12.76 -9.54
CA GLU A 160 -21.59 -13.21 -10.93
C GLU A 160 -20.89 -12.22 -11.87
N SER A 161 -21.06 -10.92 -11.63
CA SER A 161 -20.40 -9.88 -12.42
C SER A 161 -18.89 -9.83 -12.26
N GLY A 162 -18.36 -10.36 -11.16
CA GLY A 162 -16.93 -10.45 -10.89
C GLY A 162 -16.22 -11.52 -11.71
N GLN A 163 -16.95 -12.54 -12.15
CA GLN A 163 -16.39 -13.65 -12.92
C GLN A 163 -15.91 -13.19 -14.30
N GLY A 164 -14.62 -13.44 -14.61
CA GLY A 164 -13.99 -12.99 -15.85
C GLY A 164 -13.73 -11.48 -15.93
N ALA A 165 -13.76 -10.79 -14.79
CA ALA A 165 -13.36 -9.40 -14.63
C ALA A 165 -12.09 -9.25 -13.77
N GLU A 166 -11.51 -10.35 -13.33
CA GLU A 166 -10.34 -10.38 -12.47
C GLU A 166 -9.08 -9.88 -13.20
N LEU A 167 -8.32 -9.03 -12.52
CA LEU A 167 -7.09 -8.44 -13.04
C LEU A 167 -5.88 -9.08 -12.37
N LEU A 168 -4.81 -9.30 -13.12
CA LEU A 168 -3.53 -9.65 -12.54
C LEU A 168 -2.91 -8.44 -11.85
N SER A 169 -2.52 -8.62 -10.59
CA SER A 169 -1.82 -7.61 -9.83
C SER A 169 -0.32 -7.64 -10.09
N LEU A 170 0.37 -6.57 -9.70
CA LEU A 170 1.84 -6.52 -9.70
C LEU A 170 2.45 -7.64 -8.85
N LEU A 171 1.78 -8.05 -7.76
CA LEU A 171 2.22 -9.17 -6.94
C LEU A 171 2.09 -10.49 -7.72
N ASP A 172 0.95 -10.72 -8.39
CA ASP A 172 0.78 -11.89 -9.25
C ASP A 172 1.89 -11.97 -10.31
N ILE A 173 2.19 -10.84 -10.97
CA ILE A 173 3.25 -10.76 -11.98
C ILE A 173 4.64 -11.03 -11.38
N ALA A 174 4.91 -10.52 -10.17
CA ALA A 174 6.18 -10.77 -9.47
C ALA A 174 6.35 -12.25 -9.13
N GLU A 175 5.28 -12.91 -8.65
CA GLU A 175 5.25 -14.35 -8.41
C GLU A 175 5.51 -15.16 -9.70
N LEU A 176 4.82 -14.80 -10.80
CA LEU A 176 5.03 -15.44 -12.10
C LEU A 176 6.46 -15.24 -12.62
N ALA A 177 7.10 -14.14 -12.24
CA ALA A 177 8.49 -13.85 -12.56
C ALA A 177 9.50 -14.56 -11.62
N GLY A 178 9.04 -15.38 -10.67
CA GLY A 178 9.89 -16.09 -9.72
C GLY A 178 10.51 -15.22 -8.63
N LYS A 179 9.99 -13.97 -8.45
CA LYS A 179 10.45 -13.08 -7.40
C LYS A 179 9.84 -13.45 -6.06
N SER A 180 10.56 -13.14 -4.99
CA SER A 180 9.95 -13.17 -3.66
C SER A 180 9.00 -12.00 -3.49
N THR A 181 7.88 -12.22 -2.79
CA THR A 181 6.87 -11.20 -2.57
C THR A 181 6.59 -10.96 -1.08
N GLY A 182 6.38 -9.68 -0.74
CA GLY A 182 6.07 -9.28 0.63
C GLY A 182 5.01 -8.20 0.71
N VAL A 183 4.16 -8.30 1.73
CA VAL A 183 3.12 -7.32 2.05
C VAL A 183 3.23 -6.96 3.52
N VAL A 184 3.40 -5.68 3.82
CA VAL A 184 3.51 -5.14 5.17
C VAL A 184 2.49 -4.04 5.33
N SER A 185 1.72 -4.05 6.42
CA SER A 185 0.75 -3.00 6.70
C SER A 185 0.58 -2.77 8.20
N THR A 186 0.26 -1.54 8.59
CA THR A 186 -0.26 -1.25 9.93
C THR A 186 -1.77 -1.43 10.03
N ALA A 187 -2.46 -1.67 8.91
CA ALA A 187 -3.86 -2.09 8.87
C ALA A 187 -4.01 -3.62 9.03
N ARG A 188 -5.23 -4.13 8.87
CA ARG A 188 -5.48 -5.57 8.71
C ARG A 188 -4.92 -6.02 7.36
N LEU A 189 -4.31 -7.19 7.27
CA LEU A 189 -3.85 -7.74 5.99
C LEU A 189 -4.99 -7.97 4.98
N THR A 190 -6.21 -8.10 5.46
CA THR A 190 -7.43 -8.23 4.66
C THR A 190 -8.08 -6.89 4.28
N HIS A 191 -7.59 -5.77 4.83
CA HIS A 191 -8.05 -4.42 4.47
C HIS A 191 -7.76 -4.09 3.01
N ALA A 192 -8.41 -3.08 2.47
CA ALA A 192 -8.42 -2.75 1.04
C ALA A 192 -7.01 -2.69 0.42
N THR A 193 -6.08 -1.93 0.99
CA THR A 193 -4.74 -1.72 0.42
C THR A 193 -3.91 -3.00 0.38
N PRO A 194 -3.67 -3.72 1.49
CA PRO A 194 -2.94 -4.98 1.41
C PRO A 194 -3.73 -6.07 0.69
N GLY A 195 -5.05 -6.14 0.86
CA GLY A 195 -5.92 -7.10 0.18
C GLY A 195 -5.85 -7.02 -1.34
N ALA A 196 -5.84 -5.81 -1.90
CA ALA A 196 -5.75 -5.60 -3.34
C ALA A 196 -4.43 -6.07 -3.98
N THR A 197 -3.42 -6.40 -3.18
CA THR A 197 -2.17 -6.98 -3.70
C THR A 197 -2.35 -8.41 -4.19
N TYR A 198 -3.22 -9.21 -3.54
CA TYR A 198 -3.36 -10.65 -3.78
C TYR A 198 -4.80 -11.11 -4.07
N ALA A 199 -5.81 -10.38 -3.61
CA ALA A 199 -7.21 -10.80 -3.75
C ALA A 199 -7.96 -10.02 -4.84
N LYS A 200 -9.08 -10.60 -5.27
CA LYS A 200 -10.01 -10.09 -6.27
C LYS A 200 -11.41 -10.12 -5.65
N THR A 201 -12.06 -8.95 -5.51
CA THR A 201 -13.36 -8.91 -4.84
C THR A 201 -14.27 -7.82 -5.39
N VAL A 202 -15.55 -8.10 -5.43
CA VAL A 202 -16.62 -7.15 -5.74
C VAL A 202 -17.16 -6.41 -4.51
N ASN A 203 -16.57 -6.69 -3.32
CA ASN A 203 -16.80 -5.91 -2.11
C ASN A 203 -15.59 -5.99 -1.18
N ARG A 204 -15.00 -4.83 -0.86
CA ARG A 204 -13.84 -4.69 0.03
C ARG A 204 -14.07 -5.13 1.47
N ASP A 205 -15.34 -5.18 1.90
CA ASP A 205 -15.71 -5.53 3.25
C ASP A 205 -15.87 -7.05 3.45
N TRP A 206 -15.77 -7.86 2.41
CA TRP A 206 -15.79 -9.32 2.48
C TRP A 206 -14.44 -9.88 2.98
N GLU A 207 -14.02 -9.41 4.16
CA GLU A 207 -12.73 -9.78 4.73
C GLU A 207 -12.67 -11.22 5.22
N ASP A 208 -13.81 -11.75 5.70
CA ASP A 208 -14.01 -13.18 6.02
C ASP A 208 -15.45 -13.60 5.71
N GLY A 209 -15.75 -14.90 5.83
CA GLY A 209 -17.06 -15.44 5.49
C GLY A 209 -18.21 -14.89 6.33
N SER A 210 -17.96 -14.29 7.52
CA SER A 210 -19.01 -13.66 8.32
C SER A 210 -19.51 -12.34 7.77
N ASP A 211 -18.73 -11.72 6.87
CA ASP A 211 -19.04 -10.45 6.23
C ASP A 211 -19.71 -10.66 4.84
N MET A 212 -19.81 -11.91 4.38
CA MET A 212 -20.35 -12.27 3.07
C MET A 212 -21.81 -12.74 3.16
N PRO A 213 -22.69 -12.31 2.23
CA PRO A 213 -24.00 -12.92 2.08
C PRO A 213 -23.89 -14.41 1.66
N ASP A 214 -24.79 -15.25 2.19
CA ASP A 214 -24.86 -16.68 1.82
C ASP A 214 -25.00 -16.87 0.30
N GLU A 215 -25.72 -15.98 -0.37
CA GLU A 215 -25.90 -16.00 -1.84
C GLU A 215 -24.57 -15.80 -2.59
N ALA A 216 -23.73 -14.87 -2.14
CA ALA A 216 -22.42 -14.63 -2.75
C ALA A 216 -21.51 -15.86 -2.59
N MET A 217 -21.52 -16.50 -1.42
CA MET A 217 -20.79 -17.75 -1.19
C MET A 217 -21.32 -18.88 -2.07
N ALA A 218 -22.64 -19.01 -2.20
CA ALA A 218 -23.26 -20.01 -3.08
C ALA A 218 -22.93 -19.80 -4.57
N GLN A 219 -22.70 -18.57 -5.00
CA GLN A 219 -22.24 -18.21 -6.35
C GLN A 219 -20.74 -18.40 -6.56
N GLY A 220 -19.98 -18.82 -5.54
CA GLY A 220 -18.57 -19.15 -5.63
C GLY A 220 -17.60 -18.01 -5.30
N CYS A 221 -18.08 -16.85 -4.81
CA CYS A 221 -17.19 -15.85 -4.25
C CYS A 221 -16.48 -16.38 -2.99
N THR A 222 -15.26 -15.97 -2.81
CA THR A 222 -14.43 -16.30 -1.65
C THR A 222 -14.00 -15.02 -0.92
N ASP A 223 -13.92 -15.10 0.40
CA ASP A 223 -13.49 -13.98 1.23
C ASP A 223 -12.00 -13.65 1.01
N ILE A 224 -11.63 -12.42 1.34
CA ILE A 224 -10.28 -11.89 1.13
C ILE A 224 -9.23 -12.70 1.91
N ALA A 225 -9.52 -13.12 3.15
CA ALA A 225 -8.59 -13.90 3.95
C ALA A 225 -8.33 -15.29 3.34
N ALA A 226 -9.36 -15.95 2.81
CA ALA A 226 -9.19 -17.23 2.13
C ALA A 226 -8.40 -17.09 0.82
N GLN A 227 -8.58 -15.99 0.09
CA GLN A 227 -7.82 -15.72 -1.14
C GLN A 227 -6.32 -15.52 -0.88
N PHE A 228 -5.92 -15.06 0.31
CA PHE A 228 -4.49 -15.00 0.66
C PHE A 228 -3.83 -16.37 0.58
N LEU A 229 -4.46 -17.40 1.14
CA LEU A 229 -3.97 -18.77 1.06
C LEU A 229 -4.10 -19.36 -0.36
N ALA A 230 -5.08 -18.89 -1.11
CA ALA A 230 -5.36 -19.36 -2.46
C ALA A 230 -4.44 -18.74 -3.54
N THR A 231 -3.63 -17.73 -3.23
CA THR A 231 -2.77 -17.04 -4.21
C THR A 231 -1.88 -18.02 -4.97
N GLN A 232 -1.14 -18.87 -4.28
CA GLN A 232 -0.27 -19.85 -4.91
C GLN A 232 -1.05 -20.91 -5.73
N PRO A 233 -2.06 -21.63 -5.18
CA PRO A 233 -2.81 -22.60 -5.96
C PRO A 233 -3.55 -21.98 -7.15
N ARG A 234 -4.07 -20.75 -7.02
CA ARG A 234 -4.69 -20.04 -8.14
C ARG A 234 -3.69 -19.81 -9.28
N LEU A 235 -2.55 -19.19 -9.01
CA LEU A 235 -1.52 -18.93 -10.03
C LEU A 235 -0.98 -20.23 -10.65
N LYS A 236 -0.85 -21.31 -9.88
CA LYS A 236 -0.46 -22.62 -10.42
C LYS A 236 -1.50 -23.23 -11.32
N THR A 237 -2.78 -23.04 -11.02
CA THR A 237 -3.89 -23.53 -11.85
C THR A 237 -3.96 -22.77 -13.16
N GLU A 238 -3.82 -21.44 -13.10
CA GLU A 238 -3.95 -20.56 -14.26
C GLU A 238 -2.71 -20.61 -15.18
N PHE A 239 -1.49 -20.68 -14.60
CA PHE A 239 -0.23 -20.49 -15.32
C PHE A 239 0.74 -21.69 -15.25
N GLY A 240 0.37 -22.76 -14.57
CA GLY A 240 1.16 -23.99 -14.47
C GLY A 240 1.92 -24.16 -13.15
N ALA A 241 2.35 -25.39 -12.87
CA ALA A 241 2.83 -25.85 -11.57
C ALA A 241 4.07 -25.11 -11.01
N GLY A 242 4.86 -24.47 -11.84
CA GLY A 242 6.07 -23.71 -11.44
C GLY A 242 5.85 -22.21 -11.30
N ALA A 243 4.60 -21.74 -11.40
CA ALA A 243 4.30 -20.31 -11.59
C ALA A 243 4.44 -19.46 -10.32
N SER A 244 4.36 -20.05 -9.11
CA SER A 244 4.34 -19.24 -7.88
C SER A 244 4.79 -20.04 -6.65
N HIS A 245 5.37 -19.36 -5.66
CA HIS A 245 5.66 -19.91 -4.32
C HIS A 245 4.59 -19.48 -3.31
N GLY A 246 3.78 -18.47 -3.62
CA GLY A 246 2.90 -17.77 -2.71
C GLY A 246 3.60 -16.60 -2.03
N VAL A 247 2.84 -15.79 -1.28
CA VAL A 247 3.38 -14.62 -0.58
C VAL A 247 4.38 -15.06 0.50
N ASP A 248 5.65 -14.66 0.34
CA ASP A 248 6.75 -15.10 1.21
C ASP A 248 6.75 -14.39 2.56
N GLY A 249 6.35 -13.11 2.60
CA GLY A 249 6.30 -12.33 3.83
C GLY A 249 5.03 -11.50 3.95
N ALA A 250 4.19 -11.76 4.96
CA ALA A 250 2.98 -10.99 5.19
C ALA A 250 2.91 -10.53 6.65
N PHE A 251 2.94 -9.22 6.90
CA PHE A 251 2.99 -8.63 8.24
C PHE A 251 1.92 -7.57 8.41
N GLY A 252 1.08 -7.70 9.44
CA GLY A 252 0.04 -6.71 9.72
C GLY A 252 -0.86 -7.07 10.89
N GLY A 253 -2.05 -6.48 10.89
CA GLY A 253 -3.17 -6.86 11.77
C GLY A 253 -4.12 -7.86 11.08
N GLY A 254 -5.32 -8.05 11.66
CA GLY A 254 -6.40 -8.82 11.02
C GLY A 254 -6.50 -10.27 11.45
N ARG A 255 -5.86 -10.67 12.57
CA ARG A 255 -5.91 -12.06 13.07
C ARG A 255 -7.33 -12.61 13.23
N ARG A 256 -8.30 -11.74 13.53
CA ARG A 256 -9.71 -12.15 13.71
C ARG A 256 -10.33 -12.74 12.44
N HIS A 257 -9.91 -12.32 11.24
CA HIS A 257 -10.47 -12.76 9.96
C HIS A 257 -9.92 -14.12 9.47
N VAL A 258 -8.87 -14.61 10.12
CA VAL A 258 -8.24 -15.90 9.80
C VAL A 258 -8.50 -16.99 10.85
N LEU A 259 -9.18 -16.66 11.95
CA LEU A 259 -9.51 -17.56 13.02
C LEU A 259 -11.02 -17.83 13.10
N PRO A 260 -11.43 -19.09 13.41
CA PRO A 260 -12.84 -19.45 13.61
C PRO A 260 -13.40 -18.84 14.89
N THR A 261 -14.73 -18.76 14.97
CA THR A 261 -15.44 -18.28 16.16
C THR A 261 -15.20 -19.14 17.40
N SER A 262 -14.84 -20.40 17.24
CA SER A 262 -14.43 -21.32 18.31
C SER A 262 -13.08 -20.96 18.96
N VAL A 263 -12.28 -20.08 18.35
CA VAL A 263 -11.03 -19.54 18.90
C VAL A 263 -11.26 -18.11 19.38
N GLU A 264 -10.78 -17.78 20.58
CA GLU A 264 -10.93 -16.44 21.17
C GLU A 264 -10.44 -15.35 20.21
N GLY A 265 -11.31 -14.38 19.92
CA GLY A 265 -11.05 -13.27 19.02
C GLY A 265 -11.18 -13.60 17.53
N GLY A 266 -11.59 -14.82 17.17
CA GLY A 266 -11.89 -15.21 15.79
C GLY A 266 -13.30 -14.80 15.36
N ARG A 267 -13.52 -14.65 14.04
CA ARG A 267 -14.80 -14.22 13.44
C ARG A 267 -15.36 -15.21 12.42
N ARG A 268 -14.53 -16.08 11.85
CA ARG A 268 -14.93 -16.98 10.76
C ARG A 268 -16.04 -17.93 11.19
N THR A 269 -17.16 -17.88 10.49
CA THR A 269 -18.34 -18.72 10.73
C THR A 269 -18.26 -20.06 10.01
N ASP A 270 -17.34 -20.24 9.07
CA ASP A 270 -17.05 -21.50 8.38
C ASP A 270 -16.15 -22.45 9.21
N GLU A 271 -15.81 -22.03 10.43
CA GLU A 271 -14.96 -22.75 11.40
C GLU A 271 -13.54 -23.10 10.86
N ARG A 272 -13.12 -22.52 9.75
CA ARG A 272 -11.75 -22.69 9.23
C ARG A 272 -10.75 -21.92 10.09
N ASN A 273 -9.63 -22.57 10.41
CA ASN A 273 -8.46 -21.91 11.00
C ASN A 273 -7.39 -21.73 9.92
N LEU A 274 -7.42 -20.57 9.25
CA LEU A 274 -6.51 -20.28 8.14
C LEU A 274 -5.05 -20.18 8.57
N ILE A 275 -4.75 -19.90 9.84
CA ILE A 275 -3.37 -19.96 10.36
C ILE A 275 -2.89 -21.41 10.37
N ALA A 276 -3.70 -22.35 10.86
CA ALA A 276 -3.36 -23.76 10.88
C ALA A 276 -3.23 -24.33 9.46
N GLU A 277 -4.11 -23.95 8.53
CA GLU A 277 -4.04 -24.32 7.11
C GLU A 277 -2.75 -23.78 6.46
N TRP A 278 -2.41 -22.52 6.72
CA TRP A 278 -1.19 -21.90 6.23
C TRP A 278 0.06 -22.62 6.76
N GLN A 279 0.11 -22.94 8.07
CA GLN A 279 1.23 -23.68 8.66
C GLN A 279 1.35 -25.10 8.07
N ALA A 280 0.22 -25.76 7.81
CA ALA A 280 0.22 -27.10 7.18
C ALA A 280 0.76 -27.06 5.76
N SER A 281 0.46 -26.01 4.98
CA SER A 281 0.98 -25.82 3.61
C SER A 281 2.42 -25.31 3.59
N HIS A 282 2.91 -24.71 4.68
CA HIS A 282 4.25 -24.16 4.82
C HIS A 282 5.00 -24.74 6.02
N PRO A 283 5.40 -26.02 6.01
CA PRO A 283 5.99 -26.71 7.18
C PRO A 283 7.33 -26.11 7.64
N LYS A 284 8.00 -25.32 6.80
CA LYS A 284 9.23 -24.56 7.13
C LYS A 284 8.93 -23.09 7.47
N GLY A 285 7.70 -22.64 7.24
CA GLY A 285 7.29 -21.28 7.49
C GLY A 285 7.09 -20.99 8.98
N SER A 286 7.05 -19.73 9.32
CA SER A 286 6.87 -19.26 10.70
C SER A 286 5.62 -18.37 10.80
N TYR A 287 4.69 -18.74 11.69
CA TYR A 287 3.64 -17.82 12.15
C TYR A 287 4.11 -17.09 13.41
N VAL A 288 3.98 -15.75 13.41
CA VAL A 288 4.39 -14.89 14.54
C VAL A 288 3.29 -13.89 14.89
N SER A 289 3.16 -13.54 16.18
CA SER A 289 2.09 -12.67 16.66
C SER A 289 2.58 -11.47 17.50
N ASP A 290 3.88 -11.35 17.70
CA ASP A 290 4.50 -10.26 18.44
C ASP A 290 5.89 -9.88 17.88
N LYS A 291 6.46 -8.80 18.40
CA LYS A 291 7.78 -8.30 17.96
C LYS A 291 8.94 -9.27 18.27
N THR A 292 8.81 -10.09 19.30
CA THR A 292 9.84 -11.09 19.67
C THR A 292 9.86 -12.21 18.65
N GLY A 293 8.69 -12.75 18.32
CA GLY A 293 8.52 -13.75 17.26
C GLY A 293 8.99 -13.23 15.91
N LEU A 294 8.63 -12.00 15.54
CA LEU A 294 9.12 -11.36 14.32
C LEU A 294 10.65 -11.27 14.31
N GLY A 295 11.26 -10.87 15.45
CA GLY A 295 12.71 -10.81 15.58
C GLY A 295 13.39 -12.16 15.35
N ALA A 296 12.81 -13.24 15.87
CA ALA A 296 13.33 -14.60 15.78
C ALA A 296 13.16 -15.26 14.40
N ALA A 297 12.17 -14.84 13.61
CA ALA A 297 11.93 -15.38 12.28
C ALA A 297 13.18 -15.23 11.38
N SER A 298 13.64 -16.31 10.77
CA SER A 298 14.90 -16.35 10.01
C SER A 298 14.78 -16.97 8.61
N GLN A 299 13.65 -17.57 8.29
CA GLN A 299 13.39 -18.23 7.01
C GLN A 299 11.98 -17.89 6.51
N MET A 300 11.83 -17.76 5.20
CA MET A 300 10.52 -17.61 4.54
C MET A 300 9.85 -18.96 4.31
N PRO A 301 8.52 -18.99 4.16
CA PRO A 301 7.64 -17.81 4.32
C PRO A 301 7.36 -17.47 5.80
N VAL A 302 6.98 -16.20 6.06
CA VAL A 302 6.61 -15.73 7.40
C VAL A 302 5.26 -15.01 7.35
N LEU A 303 4.33 -15.47 8.18
CA LEU A 303 3.04 -14.81 8.41
C LEU A 303 3.04 -14.17 9.80
N GLY A 304 2.94 -12.84 9.89
CA GLY A 304 2.90 -12.09 11.13
C GLY A 304 1.59 -11.34 11.31
N LEU A 305 0.79 -11.72 12.31
CA LEU A 305 -0.50 -11.07 12.63
C LEU A 305 -0.46 -10.53 14.07
N PHE A 306 -0.15 -9.24 14.19
CA PHE A 306 0.21 -8.61 15.47
C PHE A 306 -0.98 -8.02 16.22
N SER A 307 -2.18 -8.00 15.61
CA SER A 307 -3.42 -7.52 16.22
C SER A 307 -4.62 -8.32 15.74
N GLY A 308 -5.68 -8.38 16.54
CA GLY A 308 -6.97 -8.94 16.12
C GLY A 308 -7.63 -8.13 14.99
N SER A 309 -7.53 -6.80 15.04
CA SER A 309 -7.99 -5.86 14.00
C SER A 309 -6.77 -5.10 13.44
N HIS A 310 -6.91 -3.80 13.14
CA HIS A 310 -5.77 -2.95 12.79
C HIS A 310 -4.73 -2.94 13.91
N MET A 311 -3.48 -2.71 13.57
CA MET A 311 -2.44 -2.48 14.57
C MET A 311 -2.69 -1.16 15.30
N ALA A 312 -2.12 -0.99 16.47
CA ALA A 312 -2.13 0.25 17.21
C ALA A 312 -1.47 1.39 16.40
N TYR A 313 -1.70 2.65 16.76
CA TYR A 313 -1.00 3.78 16.15
C TYR A 313 0.50 3.78 16.49
N ALA A 314 1.30 4.45 15.67
CA ALA A 314 2.75 4.58 15.90
C ALA A 314 3.07 5.07 17.32
N SER A 315 2.29 6.03 17.82
CA SER A 315 2.40 6.56 19.18
C SER A 315 2.26 5.51 20.29
N GLU A 316 1.49 4.46 20.03
CA GLU A 316 1.21 3.38 20.99
C GLU A 316 2.17 2.20 20.81
N ARG A 317 2.64 1.96 19.58
CA ARG A 317 3.64 0.91 19.29
C ARG A 317 5.05 1.29 19.75
N SER A 318 5.35 2.58 19.83
CA SER A 318 6.70 3.08 20.19
C SER A 318 6.94 3.17 21.70
N VAL A 319 5.94 2.86 22.53
CA VAL A 319 6.13 2.92 23.99
C VAL A 319 6.88 1.70 24.54
N PRO A 320 7.63 1.85 25.64
CA PRO A 320 8.28 0.73 26.31
C PRO A 320 7.27 -0.36 26.69
N GLY A 321 7.57 -1.61 26.37
CA GLY A 321 6.71 -2.76 26.69
C GLY A 321 5.67 -3.09 25.62
N ALA A 322 5.46 -2.26 24.58
CA ALA A 322 4.60 -2.59 23.47
C ALA A 322 5.00 -3.91 22.80
N GLN A 323 4.02 -4.77 22.51
CA GLN A 323 4.27 -6.09 21.91
C GLN A 323 4.20 -6.07 20.39
N GLN A 324 3.48 -5.12 19.81
CA GLN A 324 3.39 -4.95 18.36
C GLN A 324 4.69 -4.33 17.82
N PRO A 325 5.20 -4.82 16.68
CA PRO A 325 6.37 -4.23 16.03
C PRO A 325 6.04 -2.87 15.40
N THR A 326 7.05 -2.04 15.20
CA THR A 326 6.96 -0.81 14.40
C THR A 326 6.88 -1.15 12.91
N LEU A 327 6.37 -0.21 12.09
CA LEU A 327 6.37 -0.35 10.63
C LEU A 327 7.79 -0.56 10.11
N THR A 328 8.75 0.21 10.63
CA THR A 328 10.18 0.08 10.30
C THR A 328 10.71 -1.32 10.60
N ALA A 329 10.37 -1.90 11.76
CA ALA A 329 10.82 -3.24 12.13
C ALA A 329 10.24 -4.34 11.22
N MET A 330 8.96 -4.24 10.87
CA MET A 330 8.30 -5.16 9.93
C MET A 330 8.93 -5.05 8.53
N THR A 331 9.10 -3.82 8.04
CA THR A 331 9.69 -3.54 6.72
C THR A 331 11.11 -4.06 6.61
N LEU A 332 11.97 -3.81 7.60
CA LEU A 332 13.35 -4.32 7.60
C LEU A 332 13.42 -5.84 7.69
N LYS A 333 12.49 -6.46 8.45
CA LYS A 333 12.42 -7.92 8.50
C LYS A 333 12.01 -8.49 7.15
N ALA A 334 10.99 -7.93 6.50
CA ALA A 334 10.57 -8.32 5.14
C ALA A 334 11.73 -8.14 4.15
N LEU A 335 12.34 -6.96 4.10
CA LEU A 335 13.47 -6.68 3.23
C LEU A 335 14.58 -7.71 3.39
N LYS A 336 15.01 -7.97 4.64
CA LYS A 336 16.08 -8.93 4.93
C LYS A 336 15.78 -10.35 4.44
N LEU A 337 14.53 -10.79 4.57
CA LEU A 337 14.13 -12.14 4.17
C LEU A 337 13.96 -12.27 2.64
N LEU A 338 13.41 -11.21 1.99
CA LEU A 338 13.11 -11.25 0.55
C LEU A 338 14.36 -11.10 -0.34
N GLN A 339 15.39 -10.38 0.15
CA GLN A 339 16.57 -10.05 -0.66
C GLN A 339 17.46 -11.27 -1.00
N ASP A 340 17.24 -12.43 -0.37
CA ASP A 340 18.01 -13.64 -0.63
C ASP A 340 17.60 -14.34 -1.95
N ASN A 341 16.55 -13.86 -2.63
CA ASN A 341 16.12 -14.40 -3.92
C ASN A 341 16.92 -13.79 -5.08
N ASP A 342 17.58 -14.65 -5.85
CA ASP A 342 18.37 -14.22 -7.00
C ASP A 342 17.55 -13.57 -8.14
N GLU A 343 16.26 -13.85 -8.25
CA GLU A 343 15.36 -13.19 -9.20
C GLU A 343 14.85 -11.82 -8.68
N GLY A 344 15.19 -11.48 -7.43
CA GLY A 344 14.80 -10.25 -6.76
C GLY A 344 13.44 -10.36 -6.05
N PHE A 345 12.88 -9.22 -5.68
CA PHE A 345 11.66 -9.18 -4.88
C PHE A 345 10.75 -8.00 -5.21
N LEU A 346 9.48 -8.14 -4.83
CA LEU A 346 8.51 -7.07 -4.66
C LEU A 346 8.12 -6.98 -3.19
N LEU A 347 8.27 -5.82 -2.59
CA LEU A 347 7.81 -5.51 -1.24
C LEU A 347 6.84 -4.34 -1.28
N VAL A 348 5.61 -4.55 -0.83
CA VAL A 348 4.58 -3.50 -0.65
C VAL A 348 4.46 -3.18 0.83
N VAL A 349 4.61 -1.92 1.19
CA VAL A 349 4.59 -1.44 2.58
C VAL A 349 3.57 -0.34 2.73
N GLU A 350 2.62 -0.50 3.63
CA GLU A 350 1.56 0.45 3.89
C GLU A 350 1.59 1.00 5.32
N ALA A 351 1.49 2.31 5.44
CA ALA A 351 1.12 3.00 6.67
C ALA A 351 -0.39 3.28 6.68
N GLY A 352 -1.20 2.24 6.85
CA GLY A 352 -2.66 2.31 6.76
C GLY A 352 -3.31 3.06 7.92
N ARG A 353 -2.60 3.30 9.01
CA ARG A 353 -3.17 4.01 10.17
C ARG A 353 -3.21 5.51 10.01
N ILE A 354 -2.54 6.09 9.01
CA ILE A 354 -2.63 7.53 8.69
C ILE A 354 -4.09 7.90 8.37
N ASP A 355 -4.71 7.17 7.43
CA ASP A 355 -6.10 7.37 7.01
C ASP A 355 -7.08 7.19 8.18
N HIS A 356 -6.93 6.13 8.95
CA HIS A 356 -7.77 5.89 10.12
C HIS A 356 -7.69 7.00 11.17
N ALA A 357 -6.51 7.59 11.36
CA ALA A 357 -6.34 8.73 12.26
C ALA A 357 -7.03 9.97 11.70
N HIS A 358 -6.98 10.18 10.38
CA HIS A 358 -7.69 11.26 9.72
C HIS A 358 -9.22 11.08 9.82
N HIS A 359 -9.74 9.87 9.63
CA HIS A 359 -11.15 9.56 9.86
C HIS A 359 -11.59 9.82 11.29
N ALA A 360 -10.72 9.56 12.26
CA ALA A 360 -10.97 9.85 13.67
C ALA A 360 -10.78 11.35 14.04
N GLY A 361 -10.39 12.21 13.09
CA GLY A 361 -10.05 13.61 13.37
C GLY A 361 -8.84 13.78 14.27
N ASN A 362 -7.92 12.81 14.30
CA ASN A 362 -6.75 12.79 15.18
C ASN A 362 -5.47 13.11 14.41
N ALA A 363 -5.18 14.40 14.25
CA ALA A 363 -3.99 14.87 13.56
C ALA A 363 -2.69 14.34 14.19
N ALA A 364 -2.60 14.27 15.51
CA ALA A 364 -1.37 13.85 16.19
C ALA A 364 -0.98 12.40 15.81
N ASN A 365 -1.94 11.48 15.73
CA ASN A 365 -1.67 10.11 15.30
C ASN A 365 -1.40 10.04 13.80
N ALA A 366 -2.17 10.74 12.95
CA ALA A 366 -1.93 10.76 11.51
C ALA A 366 -0.49 11.20 11.17
N LEU A 367 -0.02 12.30 11.82
CA LEU A 367 1.32 12.81 11.56
C LEU A 367 2.42 11.89 12.11
N LYS A 368 2.21 11.23 13.26
CA LYS A 368 3.18 10.28 13.81
C LYS A 368 3.29 9.01 12.97
N ASP A 369 2.18 8.47 12.45
CA ASP A 369 2.21 7.34 11.53
C ASP A 369 2.85 7.73 10.18
N THR A 370 2.71 8.98 9.71
CA THR A 370 3.43 9.51 8.55
C THR A 370 4.95 9.61 8.80
N ILE A 371 5.35 10.06 9.98
CA ILE A 371 6.77 10.12 10.38
C ILE A 371 7.35 8.69 10.42
N GLU A 372 6.64 7.73 11.01
CA GLU A 372 7.06 6.32 11.03
C GLU A 372 7.22 5.73 9.62
N LEU A 373 6.33 6.10 8.66
CA LEU A 373 6.50 5.75 7.25
C LEU A 373 7.82 6.31 6.70
N SER A 374 8.11 7.58 6.96
CA SER A 374 9.38 8.20 6.57
C SER A 374 10.60 7.47 7.15
N GLU A 375 10.53 7.05 8.40
CA GLU A 375 11.58 6.25 9.04
C GLU A 375 11.77 4.88 8.37
N ALA A 376 10.67 4.21 8.00
CA ALA A 376 10.70 2.94 7.28
C ALA A 376 11.31 3.10 5.88
N VAL A 377 10.98 4.19 5.16
CA VAL A 377 11.58 4.53 3.87
C VAL A 377 13.09 4.77 4.01
N ALA A 378 13.51 5.59 4.99
CA ALA A 378 14.94 5.84 5.27
C ALA A 378 15.69 4.54 5.58
N ALA A 379 15.06 3.65 6.35
CA ALA A 379 15.64 2.36 6.70
C ALA A 379 15.83 1.46 5.46
N VAL A 380 14.88 1.42 4.54
CA VAL A 380 15.02 0.67 3.28
C VAL A 380 16.11 1.26 2.40
N ILE A 381 16.15 2.59 2.21
CA ILE A 381 17.20 3.26 1.42
C ILE A 381 18.59 2.90 1.96
N LYS A 382 18.74 2.89 3.28
CA LYS A 382 20.03 2.57 3.93
C LYS A 382 20.44 1.10 3.77
N ASN A 383 19.47 0.18 3.67
CA ASN A 383 19.70 -1.28 3.68
C ASN A 383 19.45 -1.95 2.32
N SER A 384 19.25 -1.18 1.26
CA SER A 384 19.12 -1.66 -0.12
C SER A 384 20.12 -1.01 -1.05
N SER A 385 20.37 -1.63 -2.21
CA SER A 385 21.25 -1.09 -3.24
C SER A 385 20.45 -0.18 -4.19
N ASN A 386 20.89 1.04 -4.39
CA ASN A 386 20.30 1.98 -5.35
C ASN A 386 20.61 1.63 -6.82
N ARG A 387 21.37 0.56 -7.07
CA ARG A 387 21.73 0.12 -8.44
C ARG A 387 20.70 -0.86 -9.00
N ASP A 388 20.00 -1.60 -8.14
CA ASP A 388 19.11 -2.68 -8.52
C ASP A 388 17.75 -2.64 -7.79
N THR A 389 17.54 -1.67 -6.91
CA THR A 389 16.31 -1.52 -6.14
C THR A 389 15.62 -0.19 -6.44
N LEU A 390 14.40 -0.27 -6.96
CA LEU A 390 13.50 0.86 -7.11
C LEU A 390 12.70 1.05 -5.83
N VAL A 391 12.81 2.22 -5.22
CA VAL A 391 11.98 2.63 -4.09
C VAL A 391 11.00 3.70 -4.55
N MET A 392 9.72 3.44 -4.35
CA MET A 392 8.63 4.36 -4.67
C MET A 392 7.85 4.67 -3.40
N VAL A 393 7.43 5.92 -3.25
CA VAL A 393 6.54 6.36 -2.17
C VAL A 393 5.36 7.11 -2.77
N THR A 394 4.15 6.75 -2.39
CA THR A 394 2.94 7.43 -2.82
C THR A 394 1.91 7.49 -1.71
N ALA A 395 0.90 8.35 -1.88
CA ALA A 395 -0.40 8.19 -1.23
C ALA A 395 -1.35 7.52 -2.23
N ASP A 396 -2.29 6.76 -1.72
CA ASP A 396 -3.37 6.20 -2.54
C ASP A 396 -4.44 7.26 -2.84
N HIS A 397 -4.75 8.12 -1.88
CA HIS A 397 -5.57 9.34 -2.00
C HIS A 397 -5.16 10.38 -0.96
N SER A 398 -5.81 11.54 -0.97
CA SER A 398 -5.75 12.56 0.08
C SER A 398 -6.85 12.32 1.11
N HIS A 399 -6.97 13.23 2.09
CA HIS A 399 -8.01 13.20 3.10
C HIS A 399 -8.59 14.62 3.32
N VAL A 400 -9.70 14.72 4.10
CA VAL A 400 -10.36 15.98 4.51
C VAL A 400 -9.54 16.81 5.49
N PHE A 401 -8.23 16.63 5.53
CA PHE A 401 -7.28 17.28 6.41
C PHE A 401 -6.76 18.58 5.82
N THR A 402 -6.80 19.65 6.57
CA THR A 402 -6.46 20.98 6.11
C THR A 402 -5.46 21.67 7.04
N MET A 403 -4.71 22.63 6.46
CA MET A 403 -3.90 23.60 7.19
C MET A 403 -4.49 24.99 6.93
N ALA A 404 -4.77 25.75 7.99
CA ALA A 404 -5.43 27.05 7.90
C ALA A 404 -4.82 28.07 8.86
N GLY A 405 -5.29 29.33 8.74
CA GLY A 405 -4.79 30.46 9.51
C GLY A 405 -3.45 31.00 8.98
N TYR A 406 -2.86 31.91 9.75
CA TYR A 406 -1.58 32.54 9.42
C TYR A 406 -0.60 32.39 10.59
N PRO A 407 -0.28 31.13 10.99
CA PRO A 407 0.66 30.91 12.09
C PRO A 407 2.05 31.43 11.72
N ARG A 408 2.74 32.02 12.69
CA ARG A 408 4.14 32.41 12.51
C ARG A 408 5.03 31.19 12.30
N ARG A 409 6.17 31.36 11.66
CA ARG A 409 7.18 30.30 11.52
C ARG A 409 7.56 29.73 12.89
N GLY A 410 7.64 28.40 12.97
CA GLY A 410 7.93 27.68 14.21
C GLY A 410 6.73 27.60 15.19
N ASN A 411 5.54 28.03 14.78
CA ASN A 411 4.32 27.80 15.56
C ASN A 411 4.12 26.28 15.76
N PRO A 412 3.86 25.79 16.98
CA PRO A 412 3.60 24.37 17.20
C PRO A 412 2.49 23.89 16.25
N ILE A 413 2.83 22.95 15.36
CA ILE A 413 1.88 22.52 14.29
C ILE A 413 0.59 21.92 14.85
N LEU A 414 0.67 21.22 15.99
CA LEU A 414 -0.48 20.67 16.71
C LEU A 414 -1.15 21.71 17.64
N GLY A 415 -0.65 22.95 17.64
CA GLY A 415 -1.11 24.01 18.53
C GLY A 415 -2.14 24.93 17.87
N LYS A 416 -2.47 25.96 18.63
CA LYS A 416 -3.31 27.07 18.17
C LYS A 416 -2.50 28.00 17.28
N VAL A 417 -3.18 28.69 16.37
CA VAL A 417 -2.56 29.70 15.50
C VAL A 417 -2.11 30.90 16.33
N VAL A 418 -0.81 31.15 16.36
CA VAL A 418 -0.23 32.40 16.85
C VAL A 418 0.36 33.14 15.66
N PRO A 419 -0.17 34.33 15.31
CA PRO A 419 0.21 35.04 14.10
C PRO A 419 1.56 35.75 14.22
N VAL A 420 2.11 36.20 13.09
CA VAL A 420 3.40 36.92 13.06
C VAL A 420 3.39 38.22 13.85
N TRP A 421 2.24 38.88 13.95
CA TRP A 421 2.08 40.21 14.53
C TRP A 421 1.56 40.21 15.97
N SER A 422 1.41 39.07 16.61
CA SER A 422 0.95 38.93 18.00
C SER A 422 1.61 37.75 18.68
N ASP A 423 1.76 37.81 19.99
CA ASP A 423 2.15 36.66 20.83
C ASP A 423 0.95 35.87 21.37
N GLU A 424 -0.25 36.39 21.16
CA GLU A 424 -1.50 35.75 21.57
C GLU A 424 -2.13 34.95 20.41
N PRO A 425 -2.86 33.86 20.72
CA PRO A 425 -3.57 33.09 19.71
C PRO A 425 -4.60 33.94 18.94
N SER A 426 -4.71 33.71 17.64
CA SER A 426 -5.79 34.26 16.83
C SER A 426 -7.13 33.69 17.30
N LEU A 427 -8.16 34.55 17.28
CA LEU A 427 -9.53 34.21 17.69
C LEU A 427 -10.43 34.16 16.46
N ASP A 428 -11.42 33.27 16.50
CA ASP A 428 -12.54 33.24 15.56
C ASP A 428 -13.57 34.35 15.88
N GLU A 429 -14.66 34.44 15.15
CA GLU A 429 -15.71 35.41 15.35
C GLU A 429 -16.41 35.32 16.71
N ASN A 430 -16.34 34.16 17.35
CA ASN A 430 -16.89 33.93 18.69
C ASN A 430 -15.88 34.23 19.81
N GLY A 431 -14.70 34.74 19.46
CA GLY A 431 -13.62 35.00 20.40
C GLY A 431 -12.91 33.74 20.91
N LEU A 432 -13.00 32.62 20.20
CA LEU A 432 -12.36 31.36 20.57
C LEU A 432 -11.07 31.13 19.74
N PRO A 433 -9.99 30.67 20.37
CA PRO A 433 -8.77 30.35 19.64
C PRO A 433 -8.93 29.06 18.84
N TYR A 434 -8.43 29.05 17.59
CA TYR A 434 -8.50 27.92 16.66
C TYR A 434 -7.12 27.34 16.35
N THR A 435 -7.10 26.08 15.84
CA THR A 435 -5.90 25.32 15.52
C THR A 435 -5.45 25.55 14.08
N THR A 436 -4.13 25.37 13.81
CA THR A 436 -3.58 25.37 12.45
C THR A 436 -4.14 24.20 11.63
N LEU A 437 -4.31 23.05 12.27
CA LEU A 437 -4.80 21.83 11.63
C LEU A 437 -6.31 21.69 11.85
N GLY A 438 -7.02 21.28 10.82
CA GLY A 438 -8.47 21.10 10.84
C GLY A 438 -8.94 19.93 9.98
N TYR A 439 -10.19 19.53 10.20
CA TYR A 439 -10.88 18.49 9.46
C TYR A 439 -12.22 19.00 8.95
N MET A 440 -12.47 18.86 7.66
CA MET A 440 -13.70 19.34 7.02
C MET A 440 -14.94 18.53 7.43
N ASN A 441 -14.77 17.29 7.85
CA ASN A 441 -15.84 16.39 8.33
C ASN A 441 -15.87 16.25 9.86
N GLY A 442 -15.23 17.17 10.59
CA GLY A 442 -15.18 17.15 12.06
C GLY A 442 -16.50 17.62 12.70
N ARG A 443 -16.45 17.81 14.01
CA ARG A 443 -17.62 18.26 14.80
C ARG A 443 -18.18 19.63 14.41
N GLY A 444 -17.40 20.44 13.73
CA GLY A 444 -17.83 21.74 13.19
C GLY A 444 -18.56 21.65 11.86
N PHE A 445 -18.69 20.45 11.26
CA PHE A 445 -19.46 20.28 10.04
C PHE A 445 -20.91 20.67 10.26
N ARG A 446 -21.46 21.41 9.30
CA ARG A 446 -22.88 21.74 9.22
C ARG A 446 -23.44 21.23 7.90
N ASP A 447 -24.71 20.86 7.94
CA ASP A 447 -25.40 20.43 6.73
C ASP A 447 -25.48 21.58 5.73
N HIS A 448 -25.53 21.27 4.43
CA HIS A 448 -25.55 22.26 3.35
C HIS A 448 -26.67 23.31 3.53
N GLY A 449 -27.81 22.89 4.05
CA GLY A 449 -28.93 23.80 4.36
C GLY A 449 -28.61 24.85 5.42
N ASP A 450 -27.70 24.55 6.34
CA ASP A 450 -27.29 25.40 7.44
C ASP A 450 -26.07 26.29 7.13
N GLN A 451 -25.45 26.07 5.96
CA GLN A 451 -24.28 26.82 5.50
C GLN A 451 -24.62 27.89 4.47
N LEU A 452 -25.78 28.53 4.65
CA LEU A 452 -26.25 29.57 3.74
C LEU A 452 -25.34 30.81 3.69
N ASN A 453 -24.56 31.00 4.72
CA ASN A 453 -23.58 32.06 4.81
C ASN A 453 -22.38 31.55 5.61
N ALA A 454 -21.25 31.35 4.93
CA ALA A 454 -20.02 30.90 5.56
C ALA A 454 -19.57 31.79 6.71
N ASP A 455 -19.82 33.10 6.61
CA ASP A 455 -19.44 34.08 7.61
C ASP A 455 -20.27 33.99 8.90
N SER A 456 -21.41 33.32 8.87
CA SER A 456 -22.32 33.21 10.01
C SER A 456 -22.31 31.85 10.71
N THR A 457 -21.52 30.90 10.22
CA THR A 457 -21.57 29.49 10.67
C THR A 457 -20.37 29.02 11.48
N TYR A 458 -19.37 29.89 11.68
CA TYR A 458 -18.15 29.54 12.42
C TYR A 458 -17.95 30.38 13.68
#